data_4229f5a5013495dad8293176adcc0c32
#
_entry.id   4229f5a5013495dad8293176adcc0c32
#
_cell.length_a   1.000
_cell.length_b   1.000
_cell.length_c   1.000
_cell.angle_alpha   90.00
_cell.angle_beta   90.00
_cell.angle_gamma   90.00
#
_symmetry.space_group_name_H-M   'P 1'
#
loop_
_entity.id
_entity.type
_entity.pdbx_description
1 polymer ?
#
loop_
_entity_poly.entity_id
_entity_poly.type
_entity_poly.pdbx_seq_one_letter_code
_entity_poly.pdbx_strand_id
1 'polypeptide(L)'
;LSSSSAASDVYKRQVLSSMNIAKAQDKKFKVQTIAFYNLENLFDTINNPDVIDEEYTPTGTQNWTSEKYKKKLQNLSRVINELGTSDQQKEGPVVMGASEIENRGVLEDLVKQPLIINKDYGIVHFDSPDKRGIDVALLYQKKHFKPTSYINVPLIIYDQSDKTKRIYTRDQLLVTGMLDGEEMHFIVNHWPSRSGGEKKSSPNREAAGRLNRRIIDSLYKINPNAKIITMGDLNDGPLNNSVKVELQAKAKKDETKQFGMYNPMEEMSNKGIGTLAYRDAWDLFDQMILSEPFIRKDYTSYRFWKAGVYNKPFLTQTTGQYKGYPLRNSNGQVGFSDHFPVYLYLIKEVK
;
A
#
# COMPACT_ATOMS: atom_id res chain seq x y z
N LEU A 1 77.18 42.03 34.33
CA LEU A 1 76.70 40.68 34.44
C LEU A 1 75.47 40.51 33.62
N SER A 2 75.67 39.98 32.54
CA SER A 2 74.70 39.73 31.41
C SER A 2 74.09 38.37 31.55
N SER A 3 72.80 38.21 31.24
CA SER A 3 72.23 36.95 30.85
C SER A 3 71.14 37.17 29.83
N SER A 4 71.40 36.69 28.76
CA SER A 4 70.84 36.32 27.54
C SER A 4 69.34 36.05 27.48
N SER A 5 68.70 36.79 26.63
CA SER A 5 67.34 36.56 26.07
C SER A 5 67.44 35.73 24.84
N ALA A 6 67.44 34.43 24.90
CA ALA A 6 67.41 33.55 23.72
C ALA A 6 66.33 32.45 23.77
N ALA A 7 65.32 32.64 24.61
CA ALA A 7 64.31 31.62 24.83
C ALA A 7 62.87 32.02 24.37
N SER A 8 62.72 33.13 23.59
CA SER A 8 61.40 33.70 23.31
C SER A 8 60.88 33.49 21.90
N ASP A 9 61.71 32.99 20.99
CA ASP A 9 61.28 32.95 19.55
C ASP A 9 60.89 31.58 18.99
N VAL A 10 60.84 30.55 19.86
CA VAL A 10 60.49 29.21 19.43
C VAL A 10 59.00 28.91 19.56
N TYR A 11 58.23 29.74 20.22
CA TYR A 11 56.81 29.47 20.51
C TYR A 11 55.81 30.26 19.63
N LYS A 12 56.19 30.91 18.58
CA LYS A 12 55.27 31.62 17.64
C LYS A 12 55.15 31.01 16.27
N ARG A 13 55.51 29.77 16.09
CA ARG A 13 54.94 28.99 14.95
C ARG A 13 53.66 28.27 15.41
N GLN A 14 52.61 29.04 15.69
CA GLN A 14 51.28 28.53 15.62
C GLN A 14 51.05 28.05 14.21
N VAL A 15 51.08 26.74 14.06
CA VAL A 15 50.53 26.05 12.90
C VAL A 15 49.05 26.40 12.87
N LEU A 16 48.67 27.35 12.03
CA LEU A 16 47.32 27.50 11.54
C LEU A 16 47.05 26.26 10.69
N SER A 17 46.75 25.12 11.36
CA SER A 17 46.06 24.04 10.74
C SER A 17 44.69 24.59 10.37
N SER A 18 44.54 24.97 9.13
CA SER A 18 43.25 25.16 8.51
C SER A 18 42.47 23.85 8.71
N MET A 19 41.71 23.77 9.77
CA MET A 19 40.61 22.82 9.88
C MET A 19 39.65 23.20 8.75
N ASN A 20 39.80 22.53 7.63
CA ASN A 20 38.74 22.38 6.69
C ASN A 20 37.62 21.65 7.45
N ILE A 21 36.78 22.42 8.16
CA ILE A 21 35.45 21.96 8.56
C ILE A 21 34.74 21.76 7.25
N ALA A 22 34.85 20.55 6.71
CA ALA A 22 33.97 20.11 5.68
C ALA A 22 32.56 20.30 6.27
N LYS A 23 31.88 21.39 5.91
CA LYS A 23 30.46 21.54 6.18
C LYS A 23 29.83 20.29 5.61
N ALA A 24 29.39 19.40 6.49
CA ALA A 24 28.54 18.29 6.08
C ALA A 24 27.39 18.93 5.33
N GLN A 25 27.38 18.76 4.02
CA GLN A 25 26.33 19.30 3.18
C GLN A 25 25.07 18.57 3.62
N ASP A 26 24.08 19.29 4.15
CA ASP A 26 22.84 18.71 4.60
C ASP A 26 22.22 17.95 3.42
N LYS A 27 22.21 16.61 3.55
CA LYS A 27 21.69 15.73 2.51
C LYS A 27 20.22 16.01 2.32
N LYS A 28 19.84 16.43 1.13
CA LYS A 28 18.43 16.60 0.77
C LYS A 28 17.86 15.29 0.25
N PHE A 29 16.65 14.96 0.69
CA PHE A 29 15.96 13.74 0.25
C PHE A 29 14.67 14.10 -0.47
N LYS A 30 14.42 13.44 -1.60
CA LYS A 30 13.11 13.35 -2.20
C LYS A 30 12.34 12.24 -1.48
N VAL A 31 11.11 12.52 -1.07
CA VAL A 31 10.21 11.58 -0.39
C VAL A 31 9.03 11.29 -1.30
N GLN A 32 8.74 10.01 -1.52
CA GLN A 32 7.54 9.59 -2.24
C GLN A 32 6.66 8.72 -1.34
N THR A 33 5.35 8.92 -1.39
CA THR A 33 4.36 8.11 -0.69
C THR A 33 3.81 7.06 -1.64
N ILE A 34 3.90 5.79 -1.25
CA ILE A 34 3.18 4.67 -1.87
C ILE A 34 2.12 4.22 -0.87
N ALA A 35 0.91 3.91 -1.32
CA ALA A 35 -0.20 3.55 -0.43
C ALA A 35 -1.03 2.39 -0.95
N PHE A 36 -1.84 1.82 -0.06
CA PHE A 36 -2.92 0.91 -0.40
C PHE A 36 -4.17 1.26 0.41
N TYR A 37 -5.34 1.14 -0.21
CA TYR A 37 -6.62 1.38 0.44
C TYR A 37 -7.71 0.46 -0.09
N ASN A 38 -8.35 -0.33 0.79
CA ASN A 38 -9.61 -1.00 0.50
C ASN A 38 -10.72 0.06 0.52
N LEU A 39 -11.44 0.24 -0.59
CA LEU A 39 -12.42 1.31 -0.75
C LEU A 39 -13.82 0.96 -0.23
N GLU A 40 -13.97 -0.22 0.38
CA GLU A 40 -15.24 -0.77 0.89
C GLU A 40 -16.36 -0.65 -0.14
N ASN A 41 -16.41 -1.62 -1.05
CA ASN A 41 -17.49 -1.78 -2.04
C ASN A 41 -17.81 -0.44 -2.76
N LEU A 42 -16.82 0.10 -3.48
CA LEU A 42 -17.03 1.28 -4.31
C LEU A 42 -17.79 0.87 -5.57
N PHE A 43 -19.12 0.88 -5.47
CA PHE A 43 -20.07 0.62 -6.56
C PHE A 43 -20.66 1.92 -7.07
N ASP A 44 -21.04 1.94 -8.35
CA ASP A 44 -21.95 2.97 -8.87
C ASP A 44 -23.41 2.69 -8.45
N THR A 45 -24.39 3.11 -9.19
CA THR A 45 -25.81 2.91 -8.85
C THR A 45 -26.56 2.08 -9.91
N ILE A 46 -25.82 1.49 -10.83
CA ILE A 46 -26.36 0.77 -12.00
C ILE A 46 -26.11 -0.72 -11.80
N ASN A 47 -27.18 -1.51 -11.84
CA ASN A 47 -27.07 -2.97 -11.72
C ASN A 47 -26.33 -3.57 -12.93
N ASN A 48 -25.30 -4.36 -12.67
CA ASN A 48 -24.64 -5.17 -13.67
C ASN A 48 -25.23 -6.60 -13.66
N PRO A 49 -25.94 -7.03 -14.69
CA PRO A 49 -26.62 -8.32 -14.68
C PRO A 49 -25.68 -9.54 -14.65
N ASP A 50 -24.37 -9.34 -14.88
CA ASP A 50 -23.40 -10.44 -14.95
C ASP A 50 -22.75 -10.74 -13.57
N VAL A 51 -23.01 -9.92 -12.54
CA VAL A 51 -22.46 -10.06 -11.19
C VAL A 51 -23.53 -9.89 -10.12
N ILE A 52 -23.19 -10.13 -8.85
CA ILE A 52 -24.11 -10.02 -7.70
C ILE A 52 -23.88 -8.67 -7.04
N ASP A 53 -24.46 -7.61 -7.58
CA ASP A 53 -24.32 -6.23 -7.10
C ASP A 53 -25.67 -5.53 -6.81
N GLU A 54 -26.79 -6.24 -6.94
CA GLU A 54 -28.16 -5.70 -6.82
C GLU A 54 -28.36 -4.93 -5.51
N GLU A 55 -27.61 -5.27 -4.45
CA GLU A 55 -27.71 -4.57 -3.17
C GLU A 55 -27.21 -3.11 -3.24
N TYR A 56 -26.32 -2.78 -4.20
CA TYR A 56 -25.75 -1.44 -4.41
C TYR A 56 -26.51 -0.63 -5.46
N THR A 57 -27.79 -0.85 -5.59
CA THR A 57 -28.69 -0.04 -6.45
C THR A 57 -29.61 0.85 -5.60
N PRO A 58 -30.27 1.87 -6.17
CA PRO A 58 -31.21 2.72 -5.43
C PRO A 58 -32.39 1.95 -4.80
N THR A 59 -32.76 0.81 -5.38
CA THR A 59 -33.83 -0.08 -4.87
C THR A 59 -33.29 -1.30 -4.14
N GLY A 60 -31.98 -1.48 -4.08
CA GLY A 60 -31.33 -2.58 -3.38
C GLY A 60 -31.29 -2.38 -1.86
N THR A 61 -30.81 -3.39 -1.16
CA THR A 61 -30.83 -3.41 0.33
C THR A 61 -29.97 -2.30 0.96
N GLN A 62 -28.92 -1.82 0.25
CA GLN A 62 -28.12 -0.68 0.69
C GLN A 62 -28.80 0.67 0.38
N ASN A 63 -29.91 0.66 -0.38
CA ASN A 63 -30.53 1.89 -0.88
C ASN A 63 -29.47 2.85 -1.41
N TRP A 64 -28.65 2.37 -2.37
CA TRP A 64 -27.44 3.03 -2.85
C TRP A 64 -27.78 4.06 -3.92
N THR A 65 -28.17 5.27 -3.44
CA THR A 65 -28.58 6.37 -4.32
C THR A 65 -27.38 7.13 -4.89
N SER A 66 -27.61 7.93 -5.94
CA SER A 66 -26.56 8.81 -6.51
C SER A 66 -26.00 9.80 -5.50
N GLU A 67 -26.77 10.24 -4.50
CA GLU A 67 -26.29 11.11 -3.42
C GLU A 67 -25.30 10.35 -2.52
N LYS A 68 -25.60 9.11 -2.16
CA LYS A 68 -24.70 8.24 -1.37
C LYS A 68 -23.43 7.97 -2.14
N TYR A 69 -23.52 7.61 -3.42
CA TYR A 69 -22.37 7.40 -4.29
C TYR A 69 -21.47 8.64 -4.36
N LYS A 70 -22.02 9.80 -4.66
CA LYS A 70 -21.29 11.08 -4.67
C LYS A 70 -20.63 11.37 -3.32
N LYS A 71 -21.33 11.10 -2.22
CA LYS A 71 -20.78 11.27 -0.87
C LYS A 71 -19.62 10.33 -0.59
N LYS A 72 -19.70 9.07 -1.03
CA LYS A 72 -18.61 8.09 -0.93
C LYS A 72 -17.38 8.57 -1.69
N LEU A 73 -17.53 9.03 -2.94
CA LEU A 73 -16.43 9.59 -3.73
C LEU A 73 -15.77 10.80 -3.06
N GLN A 74 -16.56 11.73 -2.49
CA GLN A 74 -16.03 12.86 -1.75
C GLN A 74 -15.24 12.43 -0.52
N ASN A 75 -15.75 11.46 0.25
CA ASN A 75 -15.09 10.93 1.43
C ASN A 75 -13.76 10.28 1.06
N LEU A 76 -13.75 9.39 0.06
CA LEU A 76 -12.53 8.71 -0.42
C LEU A 76 -11.51 9.71 -0.97
N SER A 77 -11.94 10.71 -1.74
CA SER A 77 -11.02 11.74 -2.27
C SER A 77 -10.35 12.55 -1.18
N ARG A 78 -11.05 12.84 -0.07
CA ARG A 78 -10.45 13.46 1.11
C ARG A 78 -9.34 12.61 1.70
N VAL A 79 -9.60 11.31 1.87
CA VAL A 79 -8.58 10.38 2.39
C VAL A 79 -7.36 10.36 1.48
N ILE A 80 -7.56 10.16 0.17
CA ILE A 80 -6.47 10.09 -0.81
C ILE A 80 -5.67 11.40 -0.84
N ASN A 81 -6.34 12.54 -0.67
CA ASN A 81 -5.66 13.82 -0.65
C ASN A 81 -4.70 13.99 0.53
N GLU A 82 -5.08 13.48 1.70
CA GLU A 82 -4.34 13.64 2.95
C GLU A 82 -3.41 12.45 3.27
N LEU A 83 -3.62 11.28 2.64
CA LEU A 83 -2.93 10.03 2.94
C LEU A 83 -1.42 10.16 2.74
N GLY A 84 -0.65 9.89 3.80
CA GLY A 84 0.80 9.93 3.76
C GLY A 84 1.40 11.30 3.44
N THR A 85 0.65 12.39 3.64
CA THR A 85 1.21 13.74 3.55
C THR A 85 2.02 14.07 4.81
N SER A 86 3.06 14.89 4.64
CA SER A 86 3.92 15.38 5.71
C SER A 86 4.53 16.72 5.30
N ASP A 87 5.34 17.33 6.17
CA ASP A 87 6.08 18.55 5.79
C ASP A 87 7.03 18.34 4.61
N GLN A 88 7.53 17.12 4.42
CA GLN A 88 8.46 16.75 3.36
C GLN A 88 7.76 16.19 2.12
N GLN A 89 6.49 15.79 2.24
CA GLN A 89 5.71 15.20 1.15
C GLN A 89 4.27 15.75 1.21
N LYS A 90 3.95 16.70 0.32
CA LYS A 90 2.66 17.41 0.28
C LYS A 90 1.67 16.78 -0.71
N GLU A 91 2.16 16.00 -1.66
CA GLU A 91 1.35 15.54 -2.80
C GLU A 91 0.51 14.30 -2.49
N GLY A 92 0.73 13.64 -1.33
CA GLY A 92 0.07 12.39 -0.99
C GLY A 92 0.60 11.21 -1.83
N PRO A 93 -0.18 10.11 -2.02
CA PRO A 93 0.30 8.94 -2.71
C PRO A 93 0.62 9.21 -4.18
N VAL A 94 1.85 8.93 -4.61
CA VAL A 94 2.21 9.00 -6.03
C VAL A 94 1.84 7.71 -6.77
N VAL A 95 1.75 6.60 -6.03
CA VAL A 95 1.17 5.32 -6.46
C VAL A 95 0.30 4.78 -5.34
N MET A 96 -0.89 4.34 -5.65
CA MET A 96 -1.83 3.76 -4.70
C MET A 96 -2.51 2.52 -5.28
N GLY A 97 -2.34 1.37 -4.64
CA GLY A 97 -3.19 0.20 -4.85
C GLY A 97 -4.56 0.42 -4.21
N ALA A 98 -5.58 -0.11 -4.83
CA ALA A 98 -6.94 -0.07 -4.30
C ALA A 98 -7.65 -1.41 -4.51
N SER A 99 -8.63 -1.71 -3.68
CA SER A 99 -9.49 -2.90 -3.78
C SER A 99 -10.95 -2.58 -3.50
N GLU A 100 -11.81 -3.55 -3.77
CA GLU A 100 -13.26 -3.44 -3.68
C GLU A 100 -13.84 -2.35 -4.59
N ILE A 101 -13.47 -2.42 -5.84
CA ILE A 101 -13.86 -1.51 -6.91
C ILE A 101 -14.74 -2.31 -7.87
N GLU A 102 -15.92 -1.79 -8.19
CA GLU A 102 -16.82 -2.43 -9.12
C GLU A 102 -16.29 -2.44 -10.57
N ASN A 103 -15.89 -1.26 -11.07
CA ASN A 103 -15.50 -1.10 -12.46
C ASN A 103 -14.55 0.10 -12.64
N ARG A 104 -14.07 0.28 -13.88
CA ARG A 104 -13.22 1.42 -14.23
C ARG A 104 -13.93 2.77 -14.07
N GLY A 105 -15.26 2.83 -14.32
CA GLY A 105 -16.04 4.07 -14.27
C GLY A 105 -16.03 4.73 -12.90
N VAL A 106 -16.18 3.93 -11.83
CA VAL A 106 -16.15 4.46 -10.44
C VAL A 106 -14.78 5.05 -10.09
N LEU A 107 -13.69 4.51 -10.65
CA LEU A 107 -12.35 5.07 -10.48
C LEU A 107 -12.18 6.38 -11.26
N GLU A 108 -12.73 6.46 -12.48
CA GLU A 108 -12.72 7.69 -13.27
C GLU A 108 -13.49 8.81 -12.59
N ASP A 109 -14.61 8.50 -11.93
CA ASP A 109 -15.37 9.45 -11.13
C ASP A 109 -14.60 9.85 -9.85
N LEU A 110 -13.90 8.91 -9.22
CA LEU A 110 -13.10 9.19 -8.03
C LEU A 110 -11.93 10.14 -8.34
N VAL A 111 -11.15 9.88 -9.38
CA VAL A 111 -9.97 10.71 -9.70
C VAL A 111 -10.34 12.10 -10.20
N LYS A 112 -11.58 12.32 -10.62
CA LYS A 112 -12.14 13.64 -11.01
C LYS A 112 -12.64 14.45 -9.82
N GLN A 113 -12.62 13.91 -8.58
CA GLN A 113 -13.09 14.66 -7.42
C GLN A 113 -12.23 15.90 -7.16
N PRO A 114 -12.85 17.05 -6.77
CA PRO A 114 -12.17 18.34 -6.68
C PRO A 114 -10.89 18.36 -5.83
N LEU A 115 -10.82 17.53 -4.78
CA LEU A 115 -9.66 17.47 -3.87
C LEU A 115 -8.42 16.82 -4.50
N ILE A 116 -8.60 15.98 -5.52
CA ILE A 116 -7.51 15.18 -6.10
C ILE A 116 -7.38 15.34 -7.63
N ILE A 117 -8.29 16.01 -8.30
CA ILE A 117 -8.27 16.19 -9.76
C ILE A 117 -6.93 16.79 -10.26
N ASN A 118 -6.36 17.72 -9.51
CA ASN A 118 -5.09 18.35 -9.86
C ASN A 118 -3.86 17.46 -9.67
N LYS A 119 -4.03 16.27 -9.07
CA LYS A 119 -2.97 15.27 -8.94
C LYS A 119 -2.81 14.43 -10.21
N ASP A 120 -3.74 14.55 -11.15
CA ASP A 120 -3.77 13.88 -12.47
C ASP A 120 -3.46 12.38 -12.36
N TYR A 121 -4.30 11.66 -11.60
CA TYR A 121 -4.16 10.22 -11.48
C TYR A 121 -4.50 9.50 -12.78
N GLY A 122 -3.58 8.62 -13.22
CA GLY A 122 -3.86 7.55 -14.17
C GLY A 122 -4.38 6.30 -13.45
N ILE A 123 -5.02 5.42 -14.21
CA ILE A 123 -5.69 4.22 -13.70
C ILE A 123 -5.20 2.99 -14.47
N VAL A 124 -4.76 1.95 -13.77
CA VAL A 124 -4.62 0.59 -14.30
C VAL A 124 -5.64 -0.29 -13.60
N HIS A 125 -6.53 -0.90 -14.35
CA HIS A 125 -7.63 -1.72 -13.87
C HIS A 125 -7.98 -2.80 -14.88
N PHE A 126 -8.36 -3.97 -14.40
CA PHE A 126 -8.95 -5.08 -15.15
C PHE A 126 -10.08 -5.69 -14.33
N ASP A 127 -11.12 -6.13 -15.02
CA ASP A 127 -12.19 -6.90 -14.41
C ASP A 127 -11.67 -8.29 -14.00
N SER A 128 -12.03 -8.73 -12.81
CA SER A 128 -11.72 -10.05 -12.26
C SER A 128 -12.98 -10.91 -12.29
N PRO A 129 -12.84 -12.24 -12.23
CA PRO A 129 -14.00 -13.13 -12.23
C PRO A 129 -14.70 -13.25 -10.86
N ASP A 130 -14.55 -12.30 -9.95
CA ASP A 130 -15.27 -12.29 -8.66
C ASP A 130 -16.78 -12.17 -8.89
N LYS A 131 -17.55 -12.98 -8.18
CA LYS A 131 -19.01 -13.02 -8.37
C LYS A 131 -19.72 -11.74 -7.95
N ARG A 132 -19.13 -10.95 -7.05
CA ARG A 132 -19.66 -9.67 -6.60
C ARG A 132 -19.27 -8.53 -7.55
N GLY A 133 -18.46 -8.81 -8.59
CA GLY A 133 -17.95 -7.79 -9.49
C GLY A 133 -17.01 -6.81 -8.83
N ILE A 134 -16.19 -7.26 -7.88
CA ILE A 134 -15.19 -6.40 -7.24
C ILE A 134 -13.77 -6.73 -7.68
N ASP A 135 -12.96 -5.69 -7.86
CA ASP A 135 -11.65 -5.76 -8.47
C ASP A 135 -10.57 -5.10 -7.62
N VAL A 136 -9.34 -5.16 -8.14
CA VAL A 136 -8.20 -4.38 -7.69
C VAL A 136 -7.75 -3.42 -8.78
N ALA A 137 -7.16 -2.29 -8.39
CA ALA A 137 -6.63 -1.31 -9.31
C ALA A 137 -5.36 -0.64 -8.79
N LEU A 138 -4.62 0.00 -9.69
CA LEU A 138 -3.53 0.90 -9.34
C LEU A 138 -3.85 2.31 -9.85
N LEU A 139 -3.86 3.28 -8.94
CA LEU A 139 -3.89 4.71 -9.24
C LEU A 139 -2.46 5.27 -9.16
N TYR A 140 -2.09 6.14 -10.07
CA TYR A 140 -0.76 6.71 -10.11
C TYR A 140 -0.75 8.16 -10.59
N GLN A 141 0.01 9.02 -9.97
CA GLN A 141 0.22 10.39 -10.46
C GLN A 141 1.11 10.35 -11.71
N LYS A 142 0.57 10.75 -12.87
CA LYS A 142 1.27 10.70 -14.18
C LYS A 142 2.58 11.48 -14.20
N LYS A 143 2.69 12.50 -13.36
CA LYS A 143 3.91 13.29 -13.15
C LYS A 143 5.08 12.47 -12.61
N HIS A 144 4.79 11.46 -11.78
CA HIS A 144 5.79 10.69 -11.04
C HIS A 144 5.96 9.28 -11.53
N PHE A 145 4.89 8.64 -11.96
CA PHE A 145 4.92 7.24 -12.37
C PHE A 145 4.40 7.06 -13.80
N LYS A 146 5.16 6.32 -14.59
CA LYS A 146 4.80 5.98 -15.98
C LYS A 146 4.77 4.46 -16.11
N PRO A 147 3.60 3.81 -16.17
CA PRO A 147 3.48 2.38 -16.46
C PRO A 147 4.12 2.05 -17.81
N THR A 148 4.87 0.95 -17.85
CA THR A 148 5.49 0.41 -19.07
C THR A 148 4.87 -0.92 -19.48
N SER A 149 4.38 -1.70 -18.50
CA SER A 149 3.58 -2.90 -18.73
C SER A 149 2.67 -3.18 -17.55
N TYR A 150 1.55 -3.85 -17.80
CA TYR A 150 0.63 -4.29 -16.76
C TYR A 150 -0.14 -5.52 -17.23
N ILE A 151 -0.34 -6.45 -16.32
CA ILE A 151 -1.08 -7.71 -16.56
C ILE A 151 -1.94 -8.07 -15.36
N ASN A 152 -3.06 -8.71 -15.63
CA ASN A 152 -3.88 -9.36 -14.63
C ASN A 152 -3.47 -10.84 -14.55
N VAL A 153 -3.09 -11.32 -13.35
CA VAL A 153 -2.60 -12.69 -13.14
C VAL A 153 -3.69 -13.50 -12.44
N PRO A 154 -4.30 -14.48 -13.14
CA PRO A 154 -5.43 -15.22 -12.61
C PRO A 154 -5.11 -16.02 -11.35
N LEU A 155 -5.93 -15.84 -10.31
CA LEU A 155 -5.94 -16.70 -9.13
C LEU A 155 -6.93 -17.85 -9.34
N ILE A 156 -6.42 -19.03 -9.66
CA ILE A 156 -7.21 -20.23 -9.90
C ILE A 156 -7.21 -21.08 -8.65
N ILE A 157 -8.37 -21.17 -7.99
CA ILE A 157 -8.57 -21.98 -6.78
C ILE A 157 -9.85 -22.81 -6.92
N TYR A 158 -9.89 -23.92 -6.19
CA TYR A 158 -11.00 -24.87 -6.21
C TYR A 158 -11.51 -25.12 -4.79
N ASP A 159 -12.77 -25.51 -4.67
CA ASP A 159 -13.36 -25.88 -3.41
C ASP A 159 -12.56 -27.03 -2.76
N GLN A 160 -12.36 -26.99 -1.43
CA GLN A 160 -11.54 -27.98 -0.75
C GLN A 160 -12.22 -29.35 -0.70
N SER A 161 -13.55 -29.38 -0.68
CA SER A 161 -14.37 -30.60 -0.67
C SER A 161 -14.68 -31.14 -2.07
N ASP A 162 -14.65 -30.27 -3.10
CA ASP A 162 -14.94 -30.63 -4.49
C ASP A 162 -13.95 -29.93 -5.43
N LYS A 163 -12.90 -30.63 -5.84
CA LYS A 163 -11.85 -30.10 -6.72
C LYS A 163 -12.30 -29.85 -8.16
N THR A 164 -13.52 -30.19 -8.53
CA THR A 164 -14.12 -29.84 -9.83
C THR A 164 -14.76 -28.46 -9.82
N LYS A 165 -15.11 -27.96 -8.63
CA LYS A 165 -15.77 -26.68 -8.43
C LYS A 165 -14.78 -25.53 -8.26
N ARG A 166 -14.60 -24.72 -9.30
CA ARG A 166 -13.80 -23.50 -9.22
C ARG A 166 -14.43 -22.45 -8.30
N ILE A 167 -13.62 -21.81 -7.47
CA ILE A 167 -13.97 -20.60 -6.71
C ILE A 167 -13.48 -19.40 -7.52
N TYR A 168 -14.43 -18.56 -7.93
CA TYR A 168 -14.14 -17.31 -8.64
C TYR A 168 -13.83 -16.20 -7.62
N THR A 169 -12.75 -15.50 -7.82
CA THR A 169 -12.24 -14.46 -6.92
C THR A 169 -11.38 -13.47 -7.69
N ARG A 170 -10.85 -12.45 -7.00
CA ARG A 170 -10.00 -11.43 -7.60
C ARG A 170 -8.67 -11.99 -8.07
N ASP A 171 -8.24 -11.54 -9.22
CA ASP A 171 -6.92 -11.78 -9.75
C ASP A 171 -5.88 -10.86 -9.09
N GLN A 172 -4.59 -11.08 -9.33
CA GLN A 172 -3.51 -10.21 -8.83
C GLN A 172 -3.04 -9.30 -9.98
N LEU A 173 -3.05 -7.99 -9.74
CA LEU A 173 -2.64 -7.00 -10.73
C LEU A 173 -1.14 -6.71 -10.60
N LEU A 174 -0.35 -7.05 -11.63
CA LEU A 174 1.05 -6.65 -11.73
C LEU A 174 1.18 -5.43 -12.64
N VAL A 175 1.78 -4.36 -12.13
CA VAL A 175 2.12 -3.16 -12.90
C VAL A 175 3.60 -2.88 -12.79
N THR A 176 4.29 -2.81 -13.93
CA THR A 176 5.69 -2.38 -14.03
C THR A 176 5.74 -0.97 -14.62
N GLY A 177 6.61 -0.12 -14.12
CA GLY A 177 6.76 1.24 -14.64
C GLY A 177 7.93 1.99 -14.02
N MET A 178 8.09 3.23 -14.44
CA MET A 178 9.18 4.12 -14.04
C MET A 178 8.68 5.12 -13.00
N LEU A 179 9.13 5.01 -11.75
CA LEU A 179 8.90 6.01 -10.70
C LEU A 179 10.07 7.00 -10.69
N ASP A 180 9.84 8.24 -11.16
CA ASP A 180 10.87 9.26 -11.28
C ASP A 180 12.15 8.73 -11.96
N GLY A 181 11.99 7.87 -12.98
CA GLY A 181 13.08 7.29 -13.75
C GLY A 181 13.67 5.99 -13.21
N GLU A 182 13.15 5.44 -12.11
CA GLU A 182 13.55 4.12 -11.59
C GLU A 182 12.48 3.08 -11.84
N GLU A 183 12.87 1.92 -12.40
CA GLU A 183 11.94 0.81 -12.62
C GLU A 183 11.46 0.24 -11.28
N MET A 184 10.15 0.10 -11.17
CA MET A 184 9.46 -0.50 -10.02
C MET A 184 8.31 -1.38 -10.48
N HIS A 185 8.04 -2.40 -9.67
CA HIS A 185 6.95 -3.34 -9.88
C HIS A 185 6.00 -3.27 -8.69
N PHE A 186 4.71 -3.10 -8.99
CA PHE A 186 3.64 -3.07 -7.99
C PHE A 186 2.72 -4.26 -8.23
N ILE A 187 2.47 -5.05 -7.18
CA ILE A 187 1.49 -6.14 -7.22
C ILE A 187 0.36 -5.74 -6.29
N VAL A 188 -0.84 -5.53 -6.84
CA VAL A 188 -2.03 -5.18 -6.07
C VAL A 188 -2.87 -6.42 -5.86
N ASN A 189 -3.28 -6.64 -4.61
CA ASN A 189 -3.94 -7.85 -4.14
C ASN A 189 -5.25 -7.54 -3.41
N HIS A 190 -6.22 -8.43 -3.57
CA HIS A 190 -7.31 -8.62 -2.62
C HIS A 190 -7.57 -10.13 -2.51
N TRP A 191 -6.96 -10.76 -1.52
CA TRP A 191 -7.00 -12.21 -1.38
C TRP A 191 -8.38 -12.70 -0.90
N PRO A 192 -8.67 -14.01 -1.05
CA PRO A 192 -9.95 -14.59 -0.62
C PRO A 192 -10.24 -14.31 0.85
N SER A 193 -11.47 -13.88 1.14
CA SER A 193 -11.91 -13.54 2.48
C SER A 193 -11.94 -14.76 3.42
N ARG A 194 -12.09 -14.50 4.73
CA ARG A 194 -12.26 -15.52 5.76
C ARG A 194 -13.67 -16.12 5.80
N SER A 195 -14.39 -16.12 4.68
CA SER A 195 -15.74 -16.65 4.55
C SER A 195 -15.82 -18.12 4.99
N GLY A 196 -16.78 -18.43 5.85
CA GLY A 196 -16.91 -19.76 6.44
C GLY A 196 -15.92 -20.06 7.56
N GLY A 197 -15.12 -19.09 7.98
CA GLY A 197 -14.14 -19.16 9.06
C GLY A 197 -12.70 -19.19 8.59
N GLU A 198 -11.80 -18.62 9.40
CA GLU A 198 -10.39 -18.43 9.07
C GLU A 198 -9.70 -19.73 8.65
N LYS A 199 -9.79 -20.77 9.52
CA LYS A 199 -9.13 -22.07 9.26
C LYS A 199 -9.65 -22.77 8.01
N LYS A 200 -10.96 -22.71 7.74
CA LYS A 200 -11.58 -23.35 6.58
C LYS A 200 -11.15 -22.68 5.28
N SER A 201 -11.04 -21.36 5.28
CA SER A 201 -10.70 -20.55 4.09
C SER A 201 -9.19 -20.33 3.89
N SER A 202 -8.34 -20.64 4.89
CA SER A 202 -6.88 -20.45 4.85
C SER A 202 -6.22 -21.02 3.58
N PRO A 203 -6.56 -22.23 3.08
CA PRO A 203 -5.94 -22.78 1.89
C PRO A 203 -6.09 -21.88 0.63
N ASN A 204 -7.18 -21.11 0.55
CA ASN A 204 -7.42 -20.19 -0.56
C ASN A 204 -6.45 -18.99 -0.51
N ARG A 205 -6.21 -18.43 0.68
CA ARG A 205 -5.23 -17.34 0.89
C ARG A 205 -3.80 -17.84 0.74
N GLU A 206 -3.51 -19.06 1.20
CA GLU A 206 -2.21 -19.71 0.94
C GLU A 206 -1.95 -19.88 -0.56
N ALA A 207 -2.97 -20.26 -1.34
CA ALA A 207 -2.86 -20.32 -2.81
C ALA A 207 -2.59 -18.92 -3.43
N ALA A 208 -3.21 -17.87 -2.87
CA ALA A 208 -2.94 -16.50 -3.30
C ALA A 208 -1.51 -16.06 -2.94
N GLY A 209 -1.01 -16.40 -1.75
CA GLY A 209 0.38 -16.18 -1.33
C GLY A 209 1.39 -16.89 -2.24
N ARG A 210 1.13 -18.15 -2.60
CA ARG A 210 1.95 -18.90 -3.58
C ARG A 210 1.96 -18.24 -4.96
N LEU A 211 0.81 -17.77 -5.44
CA LEU A 211 0.74 -17.03 -6.71
C LEU A 211 1.57 -15.76 -6.64
N ASN A 212 1.41 -14.99 -5.58
CA ASN A 212 2.17 -13.75 -5.36
C ASN A 212 3.69 -14.02 -5.36
N ARG A 213 4.13 -15.08 -4.65
CA ARG A 213 5.53 -15.50 -4.63
C ARG A 213 6.03 -15.87 -6.02
N ARG A 214 5.26 -16.61 -6.82
CA ARG A 214 5.64 -16.95 -8.22
C ARG A 214 5.81 -15.70 -9.09
N ILE A 215 4.93 -14.69 -8.95
CA ILE A 215 5.07 -13.41 -9.67
C ILE A 215 6.39 -12.74 -9.27
N ILE A 216 6.67 -12.63 -7.97
CA ILE A 216 7.91 -12.06 -7.45
C ILE A 216 9.15 -12.80 -7.98
N ASP A 217 9.13 -14.14 -7.94
CA ASP A 217 10.24 -14.97 -8.44
C ASP A 217 10.47 -14.79 -9.94
N SER A 218 9.41 -14.58 -10.72
CA SER A 218 9.53 -14.31 -12.16
C SER A 218 10.23 -12.98 -12.43
N LEU A 219 9.94 -11.95 -11.64
CA LEU A 219 10.60 -10.65 -11.73
C LEU A 219 12.08 -10.73 -11.32
N TYR A 220 12.38 -11.46 -10.26
CA TYR A 220 13.77 -11.69 -9.83
C TYR A 220 14.61 -12.49 -10.83
N LYS A 221 14.00 -13.40 -11.60
CA LYS A 221 14.68 -14.09 -12.70
C LYS A 221 15.10 -13.14 -13.82
N ILE A 222 14.33 -12.09 -14.06
CA ILE A 222 14.64 -11.06 -15.06
C ILE A 222 15.69 -10.08 -14.51
N ASN A 223 15.46 -9.58 -13.29
CA ASN A 223 16.35 -8.65 -12.62
C ASN A 223 16.54 -9.03 -11.14
N PRO A 224 17.72 -9.56 -10.76
CA PRO A 224 18.02 -9.93 -9.37
C PRO A 224 17.92 -8.76 -8.37
N ASN A 225 17.90 -7.52 -8.85
CA ASN A 225 17.74 -6.30 -8.07
C ASN A 225 16.37 -5.65 -8.27
N ALA A 226 15.37 -6.39 -8.75
CA ALA A 226 14.02 -5.86 -8.99
C ALA A 226 13.45 -5.21 -7.73
N LYS A 227 12.95 -3.99 -7.87
CA LYS A 227 12.24 -3.24 -6.83
C LYS A 227 10.76 -3.55 -6.90
N ILE A 228 10.30 -4.42 -6.00
CA ILE A 228 8.94 -4.97 -5.99
C ILE A 228 8.24 -4.54 -4.70
N ILE A 229 7.05 -3.99 -4.83
CA ILE A 229 6.13 -3.75 -3.71
C ILE A 229 4.86 -4.54 -3.98
N THR A 230 4.60 -5.56 -3.16
CA THR A 230 3.30 -6.22 -3.13
C THR A 230 2.47 -5.61 -2.01
N MET A 231 1.25 -5.20 -2.34
CA MET A 231 0.35 -4.52 -1.43
C MET A 231 -1.07 -5.02 -1.61
N GLY A 232 -1.89 -4.94 -0.57
CA GLY A 232 -3.28 -5.35 -0.68
C GLY A 232 -3.94 -5.62 0.65
N ASP A 233 -5.25 -5.84 0.58
CA ASP A 233 -6.01 -6.55 1.59
C ASP A 233 -5.77 -8.06 1.41
N LEU A 234 -4.91 -8.60 2.26
CA LEU A 234 -4.51 -10.01 2.19
C LEU A 234 -5.51 -10.93 2.92
N ASN A 235 -6.52 -10.35 3.60
CA ASN A 235 -7.48 -11.07 4.44
C ASN A 235 -6.82 -12.00 5.48
N ASP A 236 -5.52 -11.85 5.67
CA ASP A 236 -4.66 -12.52 6.65
C ASP A 236 -3.67 -11.51 7.24
N GLY A 237 -3.38 -11.67 8.52
CA GLY A 237 -2.36 -10.87 9.18
C GLY A 237 -0.93 -11.31 8.82
N PRO A 238 0.08 -10.49 9.17
CA PRO A 238 1.48 -10.76 8.84
C PRO A 238 2.03 -12.10 9.35
N LEU A 239 1.41 -12.69 10.37
CA LEU A 239 1.84 -13.97 10.98
C LEU A 239 1.18 -15.20 10.36
N ASN A 240 0.16 -15.05 9.51
CA ASN A 240 -0.53 -16.17 8.89
C ASN A 240 0.37 -16.89 7.86
N ASN A 241 0.11 -18.18 7.64
CA ASN A 241 0.89 -19.01 6.73
C ASN A 241 0.99 -18.46 5.31
N SER A 242 -0.11 -17.89 4.80
CA SER A 242 -0.15 -17.26 3.47
C SER A 242 0.95 -16.19 3.29
N VAL A 243 1.28 -15.43 4.36
CA VAL A 243 2.30 -14.38 4.36
C VAL A 243 3.67 -14.91 4.77
N LYS A 244 3.74 -15.67 5.89
CA LYS A 244 5.01 -16.12 6.45
C LYS A 244 5.65 -17.28 5.68
N VAL A 245 4.83 -18.24 5.24
CA VAL A 245 5.29 -19.48 4.61
C VAL A 245 5.21 -19.38 3.09
N GLU A 246 4.05 -19.01 2.55
CA GLU A 246 3.84 -19.04 1.11
C GLU A 246 4.45 -17.84 0.38
N LEU A 247 4.23 -16.63 0.89
CA LEU A 247 4.87 -15.41 0.37
C LEU A 247 6.33 -15.27 0.85
N GLN A 248 6.69 -15.91 1.97
CA GLN A 248 8.02 -15.93 2.59
C GLN A 248 8.47 -14.54 3.09
N ALA A 249 7.52 -13.70 3.54
CA ALA A 249 7.83 -12.38 4.06
C ALA A 249 8.55 -12.46 5.42
N LYS A 250 9.54 -11.59 5.63
CA LYS A 250 10.35 -11.49 6.86
C LYS A 250 10.03 -10.20 7.61
N ALA A 251 9.97 -10.28 8.94
CA ALA A 251 9.73 -9.14 9.82
C ALA A 251 10.92 -8.20 9.95
N LYS A 252 12.14 -8.73 9.79
CA LYS A 252 13.37 -7.99 10.04
C LYS A 252 14.20 -7.80 8.78
N LYS A 253 14.82 -6.63 8.67
CA LYS A 253 15.67 -6.28 7.51
C LYS A 253 16.90 -7.19 7.41
N ASP A 254 17.53 -7.53 8.54
CA ASP A 254 18.72 -8.39 8.60
C ASP A 254 18.43 -9.86 8.26
N GLU A 255 17.19 -10.31 8.47
CA GLU A 255 16.71 -11.63 8.06
C GLU A 255 16.32 -11.69 6.57
N THR A 256 16.09 -10.53 5.94
CA THR A 256 15.68 -10.45 4.54
C THR A 256 16.93 -10.49 3.64
N LYS A 257 17.20 -11.64 3.08
CA LYS A 257 18.34 -11.88 2.16
C LYS A 257 17.96 -11.55 0.71
N GLN A 258 18.94 -11.60 -0.19
CA GLN A 258 18.71 -11.47 -1.63
C GLN A 258 17.52 -12.35 -2.07
N PHE A 259 16.67 -11.83 -2.94
CA PHE A 259 15.38 -12.40 -3.38
C PHE A 259 14.31 -12.49 -2.28
N GLY A 260 14.59 -11.99 -1.10
CA GLY A 260 13.67 -11.95 0.03
C GLY A 260 12.69 -10.77 -0.04
N MET A 261 11.64 -10.88 0.78
CA MET A 261 10.61 -9.86 0.96
C MET A 261 10.58 -9.41 2.42
N TYR A 262 10.60 -8.10 2.65
CA TYR A 262 10.52 -7.47 3.97
C TYR A 262 9.11 -6.95 4.24
N ASN A 263 8.52 -7.35 5.36
CA ASN A 263 7.20 -6.91 5.80
C ASN A 263 7.30 -5.96 7.01
N PRO A 264 7.27 -4.63 6.81
CA PRO A 264 7.30 -3.68 7.92
C PRO A 264 6.04 -3.71 8.78
N MET A 265 4.94 -4.29 8.28
CA MET A 265 3.66 -4.34 8.97
C MET A 265 3.62 -5.36 10.12
N GLU A 266 4.50 -6.37 10.11
CA GLU A 266 4.53 -7.39 11.16
C GLU A 266 4.85 -6.77 12.55
N GLU A 267 5.78 -5.83 12.61
CA GLU A 267 6.09 -5.13 13.87
C GLU A 267 4.89 -4.30 14.38
N MET A 268 4.13 -3.70 13.47
CA MET A 268 2.91 -2.95 13.83
C MET A 268 1.83 -3.88 14.36
N SER A 269 1.60 -5.01 13.69
CA SER A 269 0.65 -6.04 14.14
C SER A 269 1.01 -6.56 15.54
N ASN A 270 2.29 -6.83 15.81
CA ASN A 270 2.76 -7.26 17.13
C ASN A 270 2.55 -6.20 18.23
N LYS A 271 2.41 -4.93 17.85
CA LYS A 271 2.05 -3.82 18.76
C LYS A 271 0.55 -3.59 18.88
N GLY A 272 -0.28 -4.44 18.31
CA GLY A 272 -1.75 -4.34 18.33
C GLY A 272 -2.31 -3.30 17.37
N ILE A 273 -1.53 -2.82 16.39
CA ILE A 273 -2.03 -1.92 15.35
C ILE A 273 -2.68 -2.77 14.27
N GLY A 274 -3.93 -2.46 13.92
CA GLY A 274 -4.67 -3.11 12.85
C GLY A 274 -5.22 -2.10 11.85
N THR A 275 -5.72 -2.61 10.73
CA THR A 275 -6.38 -1.81 9.69
C THR A 275 -7.89 -1.97 9.72
N LEU A 276 -8.39 -3.05 10.31
CA LEU A 276 -9.82 -3.27 10.57
C LEU A 276 -10.01 -3.90 11.94
N ALA A 277 -11.25 -3.84 12.43
CA ALA A 277 -11.62 -4.46 13.71
C ALA A 277 -12.89 -5.32 13.55
N TYR A 278 -12.83 -6.50 14.14
CA TYR A 278 -13.96 -7.42 14.19
C TYR A 278 -14.07 -8.02 15.60
N ARG A 279 -15.24 -7.87 16.26
CA ARG A 279 -15.50 -8.37 17.64
C ARG A 279 -14.41 -7.96 18.64
N ASP A 280 -14.01 -6.67 18.60
CA ASP A 280 -12.98 -6.04 19.43
C ASP A 280 -11.55 -6.57 19.22
N ALA A 281 -11.33 -7.45 18.24
CA ALA A 281 -10.00 -7.84 17.77
C ALA A 281 -9.58 -6.97 16.58
N TRP A 282 -8.36 -6.46 16.63
CA TRP A 282 -7.75 -5.71 15.53
C TRP A 282 -6.90 -6.62 14.68
N ASP A 283 -7.20 -6.66 13.39
CA ASP A 283 -6.42 -7.37 12.39
C ASP A 283 -5.69 -6.38 11.45
N LEU A 284 -4.49 -6.73 11.03
CA LEU A 284 -3.72 -5.97 10.05
C LEU A 284 -3.70 -6.74 8.72
N PHE A 285 -4.80 -6.63 7.95
CA PHE A 285 -4.96 -7.33 6.68
C PHE A 285 -4.41 -6.55 5.51
N ASP A 286 -4.45 -5.23 5.59
CA ASP A 286 -3.88 -4.34 4.57
C ASP A 286 -2.39 -4.24 4.78
N GLN A 287 -1.60 -4.78 3.85
CA GLN A 287 -0.16 -4.89 4.00
C GLN A 287 0.58 -4.35 2.78
N MET A 288 1.81 -3.89 3.03
CA MET A 288 2.75 -3.44 2.01
C MET A 288 4.11 -4.09 2.28
N ILE A 289 4.50 -5.01 1.41
CA ILE A 289 5.68 -5.87 1.57
C ILE A 289 6.66 -5.56 0.44
N LEU A 290 7.93 -5.34 0.79
CA LEU A 290 8.93 -4.81 -0.12
C LEU A 290 10.04 -5.83 -0.40
N SER A 291 10.54 -5.84 -1.63
CA SER A 291 11.73 -6.60 -2.01
C SER A 291 13.00 -6.10 -1.31
N GLU A 292 13.98 -6.99 -1.12
CA GLU A 292 15.24 -6.71 -0.43
C GLU A 292 15.98 -5.46 -0.95
N PRO A 293 16.03 -5.12 -2.25
CA PRO A 293 16.70 -3.90 -2.73
C PRO A 293 16.22 -2.60 -2.08
N PHE A 294 14.97 -2.54 -1.62
CA PHE A 294 14.47 -1.36 -0.90
C PHE A 294 15.06 -1.16 0.49
N ILE A 295 15.66 -2.17 1.10
CA ILE A 295 16.20 -2.07 2.47
C ILE A 295 17.72 -1.93 2.51
N ARG A 296 18.38 -1.96 1.37
CA ARG A 296 19.84 -1.69 1.25
C ARG A 296 20.17 -0.26 1.68
N LYS A 297 21.40 -0.03 2.16
CA LYS A 297 21.88 1.31 2.54
C LYS A 297 22.37 2.12 1.32
N ASP A 298 21.66 2.04 0.21
CA ASP A 298 21.92 2.83 -0.99
C ASP A 298 20.90 3.97 -1.09
N TYR A 299 21.36 5.19 -0.95
CA TYR A 299 20.54 6.40 -1.03
C TYR A 299 20.52 7.02 -2.43
N THR A 300 21.30 6.52 -3.37
CA THR A 300 21.29 7.00 -4.76
C THR A 300 20.06 6.55 -5.52
N SER A 301 19.31 5.61 -4.95
CA SER A 301 18.12 4.97 -5.47
C SER A 301 17.02 4.97 -4.41
N TYR A 302 15.74 4.94 -4.80
CA TYR A 302 14.64 4.91 -3.86
C TYR A 302 14.75 3.72 -2.92
N ARG A 303 14.67 3.99 -1.64
CA ARG A 303 14.71 2.99 -0.58
C ARG A 303 13.59 3.21 0.44
N PHE A 304 13.24 2.15 1.15
CA PHE A 304 12.26 2.19 2.23
C PHE A 304 12.77 3.05 3.41
N TRP A 305 11.92 3.96 3.85
CA TRP A 305 12.15 4.75 5.06
C TRP A 305 11.29 4.28 6.22
N LYS A 306 9.97 4.43 6.12
CA LYS A 306 9.00 4.03 7.15
C LYS A 306 7.65 3.68 6.52
N ALA A 307 6.82 2.95 7.28
CA ALA A 307 5.44 2.64 6.93
C ALA A 307 4.50 3.05 8.05
N GLY A 308 3.20 3.11 7.78
CA GLY A 308 2.18 3.43 8.77
C GLY A 308 0.78 3.04 8.33
N VAL A 309 -0.11 2.98 9.32
CA VAL A 309 -1.56 2.93 9.15
C VAL A 309 -2.11 4.34 9.30
N TYR A 310 -2.96 4.76 8.36
CA TYR A 310 -3.54 6.10 8.36
C TYR A 310 -4.91 6.07 9.07
N ASN A 311 -4.89 6.23 10.40
CA ASN A 311 -6.06 6.11 11.29
C ASN A 311 -6.45 7.46 11.92
N LYS A 312 -6.63 8.50 11.12
CA LYS A 312 -7.03 9.82 11.61
C LYS A 312 -8.40 9.81 12.28
N PRO A 313 -8.66 10.70 13.26
CA PRO A 313 -9.93 10.73 14.01
C PRO A 313 -11.18 10.81 13.12
N PHE A 314 -11.12 11.51 11.98
CA PHE A 314 -12.27 11.62 11.07
C PHE A 314 -12.61 10.30 10.36
N LEU A 315 -11.69 9.33 10.33
CA LEU A 315 -11.89 7.99 9.77
C LEU A 315 -12.51 7.01 10.76
N THR A 316 -12.74 7.43 12.01
CA THR A 316 -13.19 6.55 13.08
C THR A 316 -14.61 6.86 13.51
N GLN A 317 -15.32 5.83 13.96
CA GLN A 317 -16.59 6.00 14.66
C GLN A 317 -16.34 6.68 16.00
N THR A 318 -17.09 7.75 16.29
CA THR A 318 -16.89 8.58 17.48
C THR A 318 -17.70 8.14 18.69
N THR A 319 -18.78 7.36 18.47
CA THR A 319 -19.75 6.97 19.49
C THR A 319 -20.20 5.51 19.30
N GLY A 320 -20.90 4.98 20.31
CA GLY A 320 -21.53 3.65 20.26
C GLY A 320 -20.53 2.50 20.47
N GLN A 321 -21.03 1.29 20.25
CA GLN A 321 -20.31 0.01 20.46
C GLN A 321 -19.01 -0.06 19.62
N TYR A 322 -19.01 0.53 18.44
CA TYR A 322 -17.87 0.47 17.51
C TYR A 322 -17.00 1.73 17.56
N LYS A 323 -17.02 2.45 18.68
CA LYS A 323 -16.16 3.64 18.86
C LYS A 323 -14.68 3.29 18.62
N GLY A 324 -14.04 4.05 17.75
CA GLY A 324 -12.63 3.84 17.35
C GLY A 324 -12.46 2.95 16.13
N TYR A 325 -13.47 2.18 15.71
CA TYR A 325 -13.42 1.39 14.48
C TYR A 325 -13.44 2.30 13.26
N PRO A 326 -12.97 1.82 12.10
CA PRO A 326 -13.12 2.55 10.84
C PRO A 326 -14.57 2.93 10.60
N LEU A 327 -14.79 4.15 10.11
CA LEU A 327 -16.13 4.68 9.82
C LEU A 327 -16.60 4.16 8.46
N ARG A 328 -17.24 3.02 8.48
CA ARG A 328 -17.80 2.32 7.32
C ARG A 328 -19.17 2.82 6.91
N ASN A 329 -19.65 2.36 5.75
CA ASN A 329 -21.05 2.52 5.36
C ASN A 329 -21.96 1.72 6.32
N SER A 330 -23.00 2.35 6.86
CA SER A 330 -23.99 1.68 7.73
C SER A 330 -25.27 2.50 7.87
N ASN A 331 -26.43 1.83 7.94
CA ASN A 331 -27.75 2.39 8.33
C ASN A 331 -28.05 3.81 7.78
N GLY A 332 -27.79 4.03 6.49
CA GLY A 332 -28.01 5.32 5.84
C GLY A 332 -26.86 6.31 5.95
N GLN A 333 -25.84 6.03 6.75
CA GLN A 333 -24.62 6.84 6.80
C GLN A 333 -23.60 6.35 5.77
N VAL A 334 -23.06 7.27 4.98
CA VAL A 334 -21.95 6.99 4.08
C VAL A 334 -20.64 7.29 4.80
N GLY A 335 -19.87 6.25 5.08
CA GLY A 335 -18.56 6.32 5.72
C GLY A 335 -17.42 6.56 4.73
N PHE A 336 -16.23 6.15 5.16
CA PHE A 336 -15.00 6.15 4.34
C PHE A 336 -14.68 4.75 3.85
N SER A 337 -14.41 3.83 4.78
CA SER A 337 -14.18 2.40 4.56
C SER A 337 -14.22 1.68 5.90
N ASP A 338 -14.44 0.37 5.90
CA ASP A 338 -14.25 -0.50 7.06
C ASP A 338 -12.77 -0.89 7.28
N HIS A 339 -11.88 -0.38 6.44
CA HIS A 339 -10.43 -0.48 6.57
C HIS A 339 -9.78 0.89 6.73
N PHE A 340 -8.69 0.96 7.49
CA PHE A 340 -7.77 2.10 7.45
C PHE A 340 -6.75 1.91 6.33
N PRO A 341 -6.45 2.94 5.53
CA PRO A 341 -5.40 2.85 4.52
C PRO A 341 -4.03 2.65 5.15
N VAL A 342 -3.15 1.99 4.40
CA VAL A 342 -1.74 1.84 4.73
C VAL A 342 -0.86 2.59 3.75
N TYR A 343 0.30 3.05 4.22
CA TYR A 343 1.26 3.75 3.39
C TYR A 343 2.69 3.46 3.80
N LEU A 344 3.60 3.70 2.88
CA LEU A 344 5.02 3.75 3.14
C LEU A 344 5.67 4.95 2.45
N TYR A 345 6.81 5.38 2.97
CA TYR A 345 7.64 6.38 2.34
C TYR A 345 8.88 5.73 1.74
N LEU A 346 9.14 6.10 0.49
CA LEU A 346 10.41 5.87 -0.19
C LEU A 346 11.21 7.17 -0.16
N ILE A 347 12.52 7.06 0.10
CA ILE A 347 13.43 8.20 0.07
C ILE A 347 14.58 7.95 -0.89
N LYS A 348 15.04 9.03 -1.52
CA LYS A 348 16.20 9.07 -2.41
C LYS A 348 16.96 10.37 -2.18
N GLU A 349 18.29 10.31 -2.08
CA GLU A 349 19.13 11.50 -1.99
C GLU A 349 19.05 12.31 -3.30
N VAL A 350 18.85 13.62 -3.18
CA VAL A 350 18.86 14.56 -4.32
C VAL A 350 20.20 15.26 -4.33
N LYS A 351 20.87 15.25 -5.48
CA LYS A 351 22.12 15.98 -5.69
C LYS A 351 21.86 17.47 -5.81
#